data_00b971b6997e6dc9e6c34e170a35e69a
#
_entry.id   00b971b6997e6dc9e6c34e170a35e69a
#
_cell.length_a   1.000
_cell.length_b   1.000
_cell.length_c   1.000
_cell.angle_alpha   90.00
_cell.angle_beta   90.00
_cell.angle_gamma   90.00
#
_symmetry.space_group_name_H-M   'P 1'
#
loop_
_entity.id
_entity.type
_entity.pdbx_description
1 polymer ?
#
loop_
_entity_poly.entity_id
_entity_poly.type
_entity_poly.pdbx_seq_one_letter_code
_entity_poly.pdbx_strand_id
1 'polypeptide(L)'
;PRRAWRVVPDGGRAWAPSWIVGQIVHRALERWAFPDQGGHDFETWAEAEARRCGITDASEIANAVRRATRIVLRFQATELYAEMDAAATRMHEVPYSVCDEQGRVEHGVIDALYRDDSGWALVEFKTDQIWSSATLEERLASADYVPQVARYVEAVEGQFEVRPRAVLCLLDCEGTVRVVQGRW
;
A
#
# COMPACT_ATOMS: atom_id res chain seq x y z
N PRO A 1 -4.23 18.38 -13.44
CA PRO A 1 -4.34 18.27 -11.98
C PRO A 1 -4.43 19.67 -11.38
N ARG A 2 -5.54 19.99 -10.71
CA ARG A 2 -5.69 21.25 -10.01
C ARG A 2 -4.84 21.18 -8.74
N ARG A 3 -3.81 22.03 -8.61
CA ARG A 3 -3.09 22.21 -7.34
C ARG A 3 -4.04 22.89 -6.35
N ALA A 4 -4.43 22.17 -5.31
CA ALA A 4 -5.16 22.74 -4.20
C ALA A 4 -4.13 23.30 -3.19
N TRP A 5 -4.16 24.60 -2.95
CA TRP A 5 -3.39 25.26 -1.90
C TRP A 5 -4.21 25.25 -0.62
N ARG A 6 -3.64 24.75 0.46
CA ARG A 6 -4.26 24.81 1.78
C ARG A 6 -3.54 25.91 2.59
N VAL A 7 -4.27 26.94 2.95
CA VAL A 7 -3.79 27.92 3.94
C VAL A 7 -4.02 27.30 5.32
N VAL A 8 -2.94 27.01 6.04
CA VAL A 8 -3.01 26.57 7.45
C VAL A 8 -3.00 27.82 8.31
N PRO A 9 -3.95 28.00 9.24
CA PRO A 9 -3.92 29.10 10.20
C PRO A 9 -2.66 29.02 11.06
N ASP A 10 -2.01 30.15 11.32
CA ASP A 10 -0.88 30.26 12.26
C ASP A 10 -1.25 29.64 13.61
N GLY A 11 -0.46 28.67 14.09
CA GLY A 11 -0.65 27.97 15.36
C GLY A 11 -1.41 26.64 15.30
N GLY A 12 -1.90 26.20 14.14
CA GLY A 12 -2.46 24.87 13.93
C GLY A 12 -1.36 23.82 13.85
N ARG A 13 -1.58 22.65 14.48
CA ARG A 13 -0.69 21.50 14.32
C ARG A 13 -0.67 21.12 12.83
N ALA A 14 0.45 21.30 12.16
CA ALA A 14 0.57 20.97 10.75
C ALA A 14 0.30 19.48 10.54
N TRP A 15 -0.68 19.17 9.70
CA TRP A 15 -1.11 17.80 9.43
C TRP A 15 -0.90 17.50 7.95
N ALA A 16 0.02 16.60 7.68
CA ALA A 16 0.30 16.19 6.31
C ALA A 16 -0.94 15.52 5.66
N PRO A 17 -1.24 15.82 4.40
CA PRO A 17 -2.29 15.14 3.65
C PRO A 17 -2.10 13.62 3.63
N SER A 18 -3.18 12.86 3.81
CA SER A 18 -3.10 11.40 3.92
C SER A 18 -2.54 10.74 2.67
N TRP A 19 -2.79 11.30 1.48
CA TRP A 19 -2.25 10.76 0.23
C TRP A 19 -0.71 10.81 0.17
N ILE A 20 -0.07 11.78 0.86
CA ILE A 20 1.39 11.87 0.95
C ILE A 20 1.94 10.75 1.83
N VAL A 21 1.28 10.52 2.96
CA VAL A 21 1.63 9.39 3.84
C VAL A 21 1.51 8.08 3.07
N GLY A 22 0.42 7.91 2.31
CA GLY A 22 0.21 6.77 1.42
C GLY A 22 1.36 6.60 0.41
N GLN A 23 1.75 7.68 -0.27
CA GLN A 23 2.87 7.64 -1.23
C GLN A 23 4.18 7.19 -0.58
N ILE A 24 4.53 7.72 0.60
CA ILE A 24 5.76 7.32 1.30
C ILE A 24 5.69 5.84 1.67
N VAL A 25 4.54 5.37 2.18
CA VAL A 25 4.35 3.97 2.57
C VAL A 25 4.47 3.03 1.37
N HIS A 26 3.73 3.29 0.27
CA HIS A 26 3.81 2.47 -0.94
C HIS A 26 5.23 2.43 -1.51
N ARG A 27 5.93 3.58 -1.54
CA ARG A 27 7.32 3.61 -1.98
C ARG A 27 8.27 2.86 -1.05
N ALA A 28 8.00 2.83 0.26
CA ALA A 28 8.78 2.03 1.21
C ALA A 28 8.57 0.52 0.96
N LEU A 29 7.33 0.11 0.74
CA LEU A 29 6.97 -1.28 0.44
C LEU A 29 7.51 -1.73 -0.92
N GLU A 30 7.42 -0.89 -1.96
CA GLU A 30 8.01 -1.13 -3.28
C GLU A 30 9.50 -1.45 -3.18
N ARG A 31 10.24 -0.67 -2.37
CA ARG A 31 11.68 -0.83 -2.17
C ARG A 31 12.03 -1.86 -1.10
N TRP A 32 11.03 -2.35 -0.40
CA TRP A 32 11.18 -3.21 0.76
C TRP A 32 12.13 -2.59 1.80
N ALA A 33 11.95 -1.28 2.05
CA ALA A 33 12.79 -0.47 2.92
C ALA A 33 12.09 -0.20 4.26
N PHE A 34 12.71 -0.62 5.34
CA PHE A 34 12.17 -0.53 6.70
C PHE A 34 13.13 0.21 7.62
N PRO A 35 12.62 0.91 8.67
CA PRO A 35 13.45 1.75 9.55
C PRO A 35 14.59 1.01 10.24
N ASP A 36 14.40 -0.27 10.58
CA ASP A 36 15.36 -1.07 11.36
C ASP A 36 16.37 -1.84 10.49
N GLN A 37 16.28 -1.77 9.18
CA GLN A 37 17.21 -2.41 8.26
C GLN A 37 18.44 -1.53 8.05
N GLY A 38 19.43 -1.70 8.91
CA GLY A 38 20.63 -0.87 9.04
C GLY A 38 21.29 -0.43 7.73
N GLY A 39 21.56 0.87 7.62
CA GLY A 39 22.36 1.50 6.58
C GLY A 39 21.64 2.54 5.73
N HIS A 40 20.31 2.61 5.74
CA HIS A 40 19.54 3.69 5.13
C HIS A 40 18.86 4.49 6.25
N ASP A 41 19.13 5.78 6.26
CA ASP A 41 18.36 6.71 7.08
C ASP A 41 16.94 6.83 6.46
N PHE A 42 16.06 5.94 6.93
CA PHE A 42 14.67 5.89 6.47
C PHE A 42 13.98 7.26 6.62
N GLU A 43 14.29 7.99 7.68
CA GLU A 43 13.69 9.31 7.91
C GLU A 43 14.14 10.31 6.83
N THR A 44 15.46 10.38 6.55
CA THR A 44 15.99 11.25 5.49
C THR A 44 15.41 10.91 4.12
N TRP A 45 15.30 9.62 3.82
CA TRP A 45 14.66 9.17 2.58
C TRP A 45 13.16 9.55 2.53
N ALA A 46 12.42 9.29 3.61
CA ALA A 46 10.99 9.61 3.68
C ALA A 46 10.72 11.12 3.61
N GLU A 47 11.62 11.95 4.19
CA GLU A 47 11.58 13.40 4.02
C GLU A 47 11.77 13.81 2.55
N ALA A 48 12.72 13.18 1.86
CA ALA A 48 12.95 13.45 0.44
C ALA A 48 11.72 13.08 -0.41
N GLU A 49 11.05 11.95 -0.10
CA GLU A 49 9.79 11.57 -0.76
C GLU A 49 8.67 12.57 -0.47
N ALA A 50 8.52 13.01 0.78
CA ALA A 50 7.54 14.06 1.12
C ALA A 50 7.76 15.35 0.31
N ARG A 51 9.02 15.76 0.15
CA ARG A 51 9.39 16.94 -0.67
C ARG A 51 9.09 16.72 -2.15
N ARG A 52 9.30 15.51 -2.69
CA ARG A 52 8.92 15.17 -4.07
C ARG A 52 7.41 15.26 -4.30
N CYS A 53 6.61 14.96 -3.28
CA CYS A 53 5.16 15.15 -3.30
C CYS A 53 4.75 16.63 -3.26
N GLY A 54 5.71 17.57 -3.13
CA GLY A 54 5.48 19.00 -3.15
C GLY A 54 5.21 19.64 -1.79
N ILE A 55 5.48 18.93 -0.68
CA ILE A 55 5.45 19.56 0.64
C ILE A 55 6.76 20.32 0.86
N THR A 56 6.65 21.54 1.38
CA THR A 56 7.79 22.39 1.71
C THR A 56 7.83 22.76 3.20
N ASP A 57 6.70 22.66 3.89
CA ASP A 57 6.63 22.95 5.33
C ASP A 57 7.29 21.82 6.14
N ALA A 58 8.26 22.21 6.98
CA ALA A 58 9.05 21.24 7.76
C ALA A 58 8.20 20.45 8.78
N SER A 59 7.16 21.06 9.34
CA SER A 59 6.29 20.41 10.31
C SER A 59 5.32 19.44 9.66
N GLU A 60 4.85 19.72 8.45
CA GLU A 60 4.07 18.79 7.63
C GLU A 60 4.93 17.60 7.19
N ILE A 61 6.17 17.85 6.74
CA ILE A 61 7.12 16.80 6.38
C ILE A 61 7.36 15.88 7.59
N ALA A 62 7.71 16.44 8.74
CA ALA A 62 7.95 15.65 9.94
C ALA A 62 6.69 14.87 10.40
N ASN A 63 5.48 15.42 10.19
CA ASN A 63 4.24 14.70 10.45
C ASN A 63 4.04 13.55 9.47
N ALA A 64 4.27 13.74 8.17
CA ALA A 64 4.16 12.70 7.15
C ALA A 64 5.12 11.54 7.45
N VAL A 65 6.38 11.85 7.72
CA VAL A 65 7.43 10.86 8.03
C VAL A 65 7.05 10.04 9.25
N ARG A 66 6.70 10.68 10.38
CA ARG A 66 6.29 9.94 11.60
C ARG A 66 5.09 9.02 11.37
N ARG A 67 4.11 9.46 10.58
CA ARG A 67 2.93 8.63 10.27
C ARG A 67 3.30 7.46 9.39
N ALA A 68 4.07 7.69 8.32
CA ALA A 68 4.54 6.64 7.42
C ALA A 68 5.40 5.63 8.15
N THR A 69 6.40 6.07 8.93
CA THR A 69 7.26 5.21 9.77
C THR A 69 6.43 4.29 10.66
N ARG A 70 5.42 4.84 11.34
CA ARG A 70 4.55 4.05 12.22
C ARG A 70 3.77 2.98 11.47
N ILE A 71 3.26 3.30 10.28
CA ILE A 71 2.52 2.34 9.44
C ILE A 71 3.45 1.22 8.98
N VAL A 72 4.62 1.56 8.47
CA VAL A 72 5.61 0.61 7.97
C VAL A 72 6.10 -0.33 9.08
N LEU A 73 6.41 0.20 10.28
CA LEU A 73 6.80 -0.61 11.43
C LEU A 73 5.68 -1.56 11.90
N ARG A 74 4.43 -1.13 11.86
CA ARG A 74 3.30 -2.01 12.18
C ARG A 74 3.17 -3.16 11.18
N PHE A 75 3.35 -2.88 9.90
CA PHE A 75 3.35 -3.92 8.88
C PHE A 75 4.53 -4.88 9.08
N GLN A 76 5.71 -4.38 9.36
CA GLN A 76 6.90 -5.19 9.62
C GLN A 76 6.71 -6.17 10.79
N ALA A 77 5.86 -5.84 11.74
CA ALA A 77 5.52 -6.71 12.88
C ALA A 77 4.44 -7.78 12.58
N THR A 78 3.99 -7.90 11.33
CA THR A 78 2.93 -8.86 10.94
C THR A 78 3.51 -10.19 10.44
N GLU A 79 2.69 -11.24 10.54
CA GLU A 79 3.00 -12.54 9.93
C GLU A 79 3.11 -12.41 8.39
N LEU A 80 2.25 -11.58 7.76
CA LEU A 80 2.30 -11.34 6.32
C LEU A 80 3.67 -10.78 5.89
N TYR A 81 4.23 -9.84 6.66
CA TYR A 81 5.59 -9.36 6.39
C TYR A 81 6.61 -10.50 6.47
N ALA A 82 6.55 -11.33 7.51
CA ALA A 82 7.47 -12.44 7.69
C ALA A 82 7.35 -13.47 6.54
N GLU A 83 6.14 -13.78 6.09
CA GLU A 83 5.88 -14.63 4.92
C GLU A 83 6.53 -14.03 3.66
N MET A 84 6.27 -12.75 3.40
CA MET A 84 6.79 -12.06 2.22
C MET A 84 8.32 -11.92 2.26
N ASP A 85 8.89 -11.67 3.45
CA ASP A 85 10.34 -11.50 3.61
C ASP A 85 11.11 -12.82 3.42
N ALA A 86 10.52 -13.94 3.85
CA ALA A 86 11.05 -15.28 3.67
C ALA A 86 10.78 -15.87 2.27
N ALA A 87 9.95 -15.25 1.45
CA ALA A 87 9.54 -15.78 0.16
C ALA A 87 10.73 -15.94 -0.81
N ALA A 88 10.80 -17.07 -1.50
CA ALA A 88 11.84 -17.36 -2.50
C ALA A 88 11.80 -16.38 -3.69
N THR A 89 10.63 -15.87 -4.01
CA THR A 89 10.43 -14.86 -5.06
C THR A 89 9.47 -13.81 -4.54
N ARG A 90 9.87 -12.55 -4.66
CA ARG A 90 9.02 -11.39 -4.35
C ARG A 90 9.25 -10.31 -5.39
N MET A 91 8.15 -9.82 -5.95
CA MET A 91 8.12 -8.75 -6.94
C MET A 91 7.20 -7.65 -6.42
N HIS A 92 7.55 -6.41 -6.69
CA HIS A 92 6.78 -5.24 -6.31
C HIS A 92 6.43 -4.43 -7.54
N GLU A 93 5.31 -3.69 -7.49
CA GLU A 93 4.84 -2.84 -8.59
C GLU A 93 4.77 -3.62 -9.91
N VAL A 94 4.11 -4.79 -9.88
CA VAL A 94 4.05 -5.71 -11.02
C VAL A 94 3.02 -5.21 -12.03
N PRO A 95 3.45 -4.77 -13.22
CA PRO A 95 2.50 -4.30 -14.23
C PRO A 95 1.71 -5.48 -14.80
N TYR A 96 0.42 -5.26 -15.04
CA TYR A 96 -0.43 -6.23 -15.73
C TYR A 96 -1.25 -5.60 -16.85
N SER A 97 -1.70 -6.44 -17.75
CA SER A 97 -2.67 -6.09 -18.78
C SER A 97 -3.66 -7.23 -18.94
N VAL A 98 -4.93 -6.93 -18.86
CA VAL A 98 -6.02 -7.89 -19.14
C VAL A 98 -6.89 -7.37 -20.26
N CYS A 99 -7.39 -8.28 -21.09
CA CYS A 99 -8.31 -7.98 -22.17
C CYS A 99 -9.68 -8.54 -21.81
N ASP A 100 -10.70 -7.67 -21.78
CA ASP A 100 -12.06 -8.11 -21.53
C ASP A 100 -12.68 -8.82 -22.76
N GLU A 101 -13.86 -9.40 -22.59
CA GLU A 101 -14.60 -10.09 -23.66
C GLU A 101 -14.95 -9.18 -24.85
N GLN A 102 -14.96 -7.86 -24.66
CA GLN A 102 -15.21 -6.86 -25.69
C GLN A 102 -13.92 -6.41 -26.40
N GLY A 103 -12.74 -6.98 -26.04
CA GLY A 103 -11.45 -6.63 -26.60
C GLY A 103 -10.85 -5.33 -26.03
N ARG A 104 -11.38 -4.78 -24.95
CA ARG A 104 -10.82 -3.62 -24.27
C ARG A 104 -9.68 -4.06 -23.37
N VAL A 105 -8.56 -3.37 -23.44
CA VAL A 105 -7.37 -3.66 -22.63
C VAL A 105 -7.39 -2.76 -21.40
N GLU A 106 -7.36 -3.36 -20.23
CA GLU A 106 -7.13 -2.70 -18.95
C GLU A 106 -5.68 -2.93 -18.52
N HIS A 107 -5.04 -1.86 -18.06
CA HIS A 107 -3.69 -1.89 -17.53
C HIS A 107 -3.70 -1.46 -16.05
N GLY A 108 -2.83 -2.05 -15.28
CA GLY A 108 -2.66 -1.66 -13.88
C GLY A 108 -1.34 -2.18 -13.32
N VAL A 109 -1.21 -2.02 -12.02
CA VAL A 109 -0.03 -2.44 -11.27
C VAL A 109 -0.50 -3.14 -10.00
N ILE A 110 0.06 -4.31 -9.72
CA ILE A 110 -0.15 -5.07 -8.49
C ILE A 110 0.94 -4.66 -7.51
N ASP A 111 0.58 -4.23 -6.30
CA ASP A 111 1.55 -3.73 -5.31
C ASP A 111 2.64 -4.76 -4.98
N ALA A 112 2.25 -6.02 -4.74
CA ALA A 112 3.21 -7.09 -4.53
C ALA A 112 2.69 -8.46 -5.00
N LEU A 113 3.62 -9.26 -5.53
CA LEU A 113 3.41 -10.66 -5.90
C LEU A 113 4.58 -11.47 -5.35
N TYR A 114 4.29 -12.52 -4.60
CA TYR A 114 5.33 -13.37 -4.04
C TYR A 114 4.98 -14.85 -4.15
N ARG A 115 5.99 -15.72 -4.00
CA ARG A 115 5.83 -17.16 -4.04
C ARG A 115 6.44 -17.79 -2.80
N ASP A 116 5.61 -18.50 -2.07
CA ASP A 116 5.99 -19.34 -0.94
C ASP A 116 5.75 -20.83 -1.26
N ASP A 117 5.86 -21.70 -0.25
CA ASP A 117 5.65 -23.15 -0.40
C ASP A 117 4.20 -23.52 -0.77
N SER A 118 3.24 -22.63 -0.50
CA SER A 118 1.82 -22.81 -0.86
C SER A 118 1.48 -22.32 -2.27
N GLY A 119 2.40 -21.63 -2.96
CA GLY A 119 2.23 -21.14 -4.31
C GLY A 119 2.30 -19.62 -4.42
N TRP A 120 1.67 -19.08 -5.46
CA TRP A 120 1.64 -17.64 -5.69
C TRP A 120 0.63 -16.92 -4.79
N ALA A 121 1.04 -15.79 -4.27
CA ALA A 121 0.19 -14.88 -3.50
C ALA A 121 0.37 -13.45 -3.99
N LEU A 122 -0.72 -12.71 -4.15
CA LEU A 122 -0.71 -11.28 -4.42
C LEU A 122 -1.18 -10.49 -3.21
N VAL A 123 -0.63 -9.31 -3.03
CA VAL A 123 -0.99 -8.39 -1.95
C VAL A 123 -1.31 -7.03 -2.53
N GLU A 124 -2.46 -6.50 -2.14
CA GLU A 124 -2.86 -5.11 -2.34
C GLU A 124 -2.78 -4.38 -1.00
N PHE A 125 -2.02 -3.31 -0.94
CA PHE A 125 -1.88 -2.48 0.25
C PHE A 125 -2.82 -1.28 0.22
N LYS A 126 -3.48 -1.00 1.32
CA LYS A 126 -4.31 0.20 1.50
C LYS A 126 -3.85 0.98 2.72
N THR A 127 -3.58 2.25 2.52
CA THR A 127 -3.17 3.20 3.58
C THR A 127 -4.32 4.06 4.07
N ASP A 128 -5.54 3.80 3.60
CA ASP A 128 -6.73 4.48 4.06
C ASP A 128 -6.91 4.27 5.57
N GLN A 129 -7.18 5.37 6.27
CA GLN A 129 -7.46 5.30 7.70
C GLN A 129 -8.89 4.82 7.92
N ILE A 130 -9.03 3.66 8.54
CA ILE A 130 -10.31 3.02 8.86
C ILE A 130 -10.50 3.11 10.37
N TRP A 131 -11.56 3.78 10.79
CA TRP A 131 -11.82 4.13 12.19
C TRP A 131 -12.70 3.13 12.94
N SER A 132 -13.43 2.26 12.23
CA SER A 132 -14.34 1.30 12.85
C SER A 132 -14.58 0.08 11.95
N SER A 133 -15.03 -1.02 12.56
CA SER A 133 -15.42 -2.23 11.83
C SER A 133 -16.57 -1.98 10.84
N ALA A 134 -17.53 -1.10 11.17
CA ALA A 134 -18.60 -0.72 10.24
C ALA A 134 -18.05 -0.01 9.00
N THR A 135 -17.09 0.91 9.18
CA THR A 135 -16.40 1.57 8.06
C THR A 135 -15.61 0.57 7.22
N LEU A 136 -15.03 -0.46 7.84
CA LEU A 136 -14.34 -1.52 7.13
C LEU A 136 -15.31 -2.32 6.26
N GLU A 137 -16.44 -2.77 6.79
CA GLU A 137 -17.46 -3.50 6.03
C GLU A 137 -17.98 -2.68 4.86
N GLU A 138 -18.25 -1.38 5.07
CA GLU A 138 -18.64 -0.45 4.03
C GLU A 138 -17.58 -0.32 2.94
N ARG A 139 -16.29 -0.21 3.32
CA ARG A 139 -15.17 -0.14 2.37
C ARG A 139 -14.98 -1.43 1.58
N LEU A 140 -15.12 -2.59 2.22
CA LEU A 140 -15.05 -3.89 1.55
C LEU A 140 -16.23 -4.10 0.61
N ALA A 141 -17.43 -3.63 1.00
CA ALA A 141 -18.64 -3.69 0.16
C ALA A 141 -18.64 -2.62 -0.94
N SER A 142 -17.87 -1.53 -0.80
CA SER A 142 -17.76 -0.50 -1.83
C SER A 142 -17.09 -1.06 -3.08
N ALA A 143 -17.43 -0.49 -4.24
CA ALA A 143 -17.05 -1.00 -5.56
C ALA A 143 -15.53 -1.00 -5.85
N ASP A 144 -14.67 -0.57 -4.91
CA ASP A 144 -13.29 -0.25 -5.23
C ASP A 144 -12.28 -1.36 -4.88
N TYR A 145 -12.37 -1.98 -3.68
CA TYR A 145 -11.34 -2.92 -3.22
C TYR A 145 -11.49 -4.33 -3.81
N VAL A 146 -12.70 -4.88 -3.70
CA VAL A 146 -12.97 -6.26 -4.13
C VAL A 146 -12.81 -6.44 -5.64
N PRO A 147 -13.38 -5.58 -6.50
CA PRO A 147 -13.18 -5.67 -7.95
C PRO A 147 -11.72 -5.47 -8.37
N GLN A 148 -10.97 -4.61 -7.67
CA GLN A 148 -9.56 -4.41 -7.96
C GLN A 148 -8.76 -5.69 -7.73
N VAL A 149 -8.93 -6.31 -6.56
CA VAL A 149 -8.23 -7.57 -6.23
C VAL A 149 -8.67 -8.71 -7.15
N ALA A 150 -9.95 -8.80 -7.52
CA ALA A 150 -10.44 -9.79 -8.47
C ALA A 150 -9.74 -9.67 -9.83
N ARG A 151 -9.60 -8.45 -10.36
CA ARG A 151 -8.85 -8.21 -11.61
C ARG A 151 -7.39 -8.65 -11.52
N TYR A 152 -6.75 -8.43 -10.38
CA TYR A 152 -5.36 -8.88 -10.17
C TYR A 152 -5.25 -10.40 -10.17
N VAL A 153 -6.22 -11.07 -9.53
CA VAL A 153 -6.29 -12.55 -9.56
C VAL A 153 -6.42 -13.06 -10.99
N GLU A 154 -7.33 -12.48 -11.78
CA GLU A 154 -7.51 -12.84 -13.20
C GLU A 154 -6.22 -12.61 -14.02
N ALA A 155 -5.55 -11.47 -13.80
CA ALA A 155 -4.31 -11.15 -14.49
C ALA A 155 -3.19 -12.16 -14.17
N VAL A 156 -3.01 -12.51 -12.90
CA VAL A 156 -1.99 -13.48 -12.46
C VAL A 156 -2.35 -14.87 -12.93
N GLU A 157 -3.62 -15.28 -12.82
CA GLU A 157 -4.10 -16.59 -13.29
C GLU A 157 -3.89 -16.77 -14.80
N GLY A 158 -4.21 -15.71 -15.58
CA GLY A 158 -3.99 -15.73 -17.02
C GLY A 158 -2.52 -15.78 -17.43
N GLN A 159 -1.61 -15.21 -16.65
CA GLN A 159 -0.18 -15.15 -16.95
C GLN A 159 0.59 -16.41 -16.49
N PHE A 160 0.23 -16.94 -15.33
CA PHE A 160 0.98 -18.06 -14.71
C PHE A 160 0.23 -19.40 -14.75
N GLU A 161 -0.99 -19.42 -15.29
CA GLU A 161 -1.87 -20.61 -15.33
C GLU A 161 -2.16 -21.20 -13.94
N VAL A 162 -2.02 -20.37 -12.89
CA VAL A 162 -2.23 -20.75 -11.49
C VAL A 162 -2.99 -19.62 -10.78
N ARG A 163 -4.10 -19.96 -10.11
CA ARG A 163 -4.84 -19.01 -9.33
C ARG A 163 -4.07 -18.63 -8.05
N PRO A 164 -3.71 -17.36 -7.86
CA PRO A 164 -2.97 -16.94 -6.68
C PRO A 164 -3.89 -16.85 -5.45
N ARG A 165 -3.33 -16.98 -4.27
CA ARG A 165 -3.93 -16.50 -3.03
C ARG A 165 -3.93 -14.96 -3.09
N ALA A 166 -5.04 -14.32 -2.77
CA ALA A 166 -5.12 -12.87 -2.79
C ALA A 166 -5.36 -12.31 -1.39
N VAL A 167 -4.63 -11.25 -1.09
CA VAL A 167 -4.57 -10.61 0.22
C VAL A 167 -4.78 -9.10 0.05
N LEU A 168 -5.77 -8.57 0.76
CA LEU A 168 -5.93 -7.14 0.96
C LEU A 168 -5.35 -6.77 2.33
N CYS A 169 -4.32 -5.96 2.36
CA CYS A 169 -3.63 -5.53 3.56
C CYS A 169 -3.96 -4.07 3.89
N LEU A 170 -4.79 -3.87 4.91
CA LEU A 170 -5.20 -2.56 5.41
C LEU A 170 -4.20 -2.11 6.46
N LEU A 171 -3.37 -1.13 6.13
CA LEU A 171 -2.21 -0.74 6.92
C LEU A 171 -2.52 0.21 8.10
N ASP A 172 -3.70 0.84 8.11
CA ASP A 172 -4.12 1.74 9.20
C ASP A 172 -5.61 1.55 9.56
N CYS A 173 -5.94 0.33 10.01
CA CYS A 173 -7.27 -0.01 10.48
C CYS A 173 -7.31 0.05 12.01
N GLU A 174 -8.02 1.04 12.56
CA GLU A 174 -8.10 1.28 14.02
C GLU A 174 -6.70 1.35 14.68
N GLY A 175 -5.72 1.90 13.93
CA GLY A 175 -4.34 1.99 14.38
C GLY A 175 -3.55 0.68 14.35
N THR A 176 -4.06 -0.37 13.72
CA THR A 176 -3.41 -1.67 13.52
C THR A 176 -3.34 -2.04 12.04
N VAL A 177 -2.60 -3.08 11.69
CA VAL A 177 -2.66 -3.71 10.37
C VAL A 177 -3.73 -4.79 10.38
N ARG A 178 -4.58 -4.81 9.36
CA ARG A 178 -5.57 -5.85 9.18
C ARG A 178 -5.40 -6.53 7.84
N VAL A 179 -5.22 -7.83 7.88
CA VAL A 179 -5.07 -8.68 6.69
C VAL A 179 -6.41 -9.35 6.41
N VAL A 180 -6.93 -9.14 5.20
CA VAL A 180 -8.17 -9.74 4.73
C VAL A 180 -7.82 -10.71 3.61
N GLN A 181 -8.15 -11.97 3.82
CA GLN A 181 -8.00 -13.02 2.82
C GLN A 181 -9.40 -13.47 2.40
N GLY A 182 -9.60 -13.68 1.10
CA GLY A 182 -10.89 -14.08 0.58
C GLY A 182 -10.78 -14.83 -0.74
N ARG A 183 -11.91 -15.38 -1.17
CA ARG A 183 -12.09 -15.81 -2.56
C ARG A 183 -12.61 -14.61 -3.35
N TRP A 184 -11.73 -13.92 -3.98
CA TRP A 184 -12.00 -12.77 -4.85
C TRP A 184 -12.45 -13.23 -6.21
#